data_1aae529abb8b9faa59ede0633daa3e30
#
_entry.id   1aae529abb8b9faa59ede0633daa3e30
#
_cell.length_a   1.000
_cell.length_b   1.000
_cell.length_c   1.000
_cell.angle_alpha   90.00
_cell.angle_beta   90.00
_cell.angle_gamma   90.00
#
_symmetry.space_group_name_H-M   'P 1'
#
loop_
_entity.id
_entity.type
_entity.pdbx_description
1 polymer ?
#
loop_
_entity_poly.entity_id
_entity_poly.type
_entity_poly.pdbx_seq_one_letter_code
_entity_poly.pdbx_strand_id
1 'polypeptide(L)'
;MSVVLGFDESPGARAALASALWLAKAAGERLVVVYGTAPPGSMGEEARTHEAVLRQVGGTAIQHALAEAEAAGVETVTELVSARPVDALLEQAEAHDASVIVVGTWGESPMRGAILGSTPHRLLHLSRWPVLCVPAPAPA
;
A
#
# COMPACT_ATOMS: atom_id res chain seq x y z
N MET A 1 4.45 17.44 -2.71
CA MET A 1 5.01 16.09 -2.46
C MET A 1 4.06 15.30 -1.57
N SER A 2 4.12 14.01 -1.62
CA SER A 2 3.22 13.13 -0.87
C SER A 2 3.91 11.85 -0.41
N VAL A 3 3.38 11.29 0.68
CA VAL A 3 3.74 9.95 1.15
C VAL A 3 2.77 8.98 0.50
N VAL A 4 3.26 8.00 -0.24
CA VAL A 4 2.44 7.00 -0.93
C VAL A 4 2.51 5.68 -0.16
N LEU A 5 1.35 5.14 0.21
CA LEU A 5 1.23 3.93 1.02
C LEU A 5 0.53 2.82 0.25
N GLY A 6 1.15 1.65 0.18
CA GLY A 6 0.46 0.43 -0.24
C GLY A 6 -0.26 -0.20 0.96
N PHE A 7 -1.57 -0.44 0.83
CA PHE A 7 -2.38 -0.90 1.95
C PHE A 7 -3.33 -2.02 1.57
N ASP A 8 -3.22 -3.18 2.23
CA ASP A 8 -4.07 -4.35 2.05
C ASP A 8 -4.69 -4.88 3.36
N GLU A 9 -4.66 -4.10 4.42
CA GLU A 9 -5.10 -4.46 5.76
C GLU A 9 -4.32 -5.60 6.45
N SER A 10 -3.27 -6.11 5.85
CA SER A 10 -2.40 -7.06 6.54
C SER A 10 -1.76 -6.42 7.79
N PRO A 11 -1.28 -7.21 8.76
CA PRO A 11 -0.56 -6.65 9.91
C PRO A 11 0.62 -5.77 9.52
N GLY A 12 1.33 -6.14 8.45
CA GLY A 12 2.42 -5.32 7.90
C GLY A 12 1.94 -4.01 7.32
N ALA A 13 0.82 -4.03 6.60
CA ALA A 13 0.23 -2.82 6.03
C ALA A 13 -0.28 -1.87 7.12
N ARG A 14 -0.84 -2.39 8.20
CA ARG A 14 -1.27 -1.56 9.34
C ARG A 14 -0.08 -0.89 10.02
N ALA A 15 1.02 -1.61 10.20
CA ALA A 15 2.26 -1.02 10.72
C ALA A 15 2.80 0.04 9.75
N ALA A 16 2.73 -0.23 8.44
CA ALA A 16 3.13 0.72 7.41
C ALA A 16 2.26 1.98 7.42
N LEU A 17 0.94 1.84 7.63
CA LEU A 17 0.03 2.98 7.77
C LEU A 17 0.43 3.89 8.94
N ALA A 18 0.73 3.31 10.10
CA ALA A 18 1.17 4.09 11.26
C ALA A 18 2.46 4.88 10.96
N SER A 19 3.43 4.25 10.31
CA SER A 19 4.66 4.92 9.90
C SER A 19 4.42 5.99 8.84
N ALA A 20 3.56 5.71 7.86
CA ALA A 20 3.22 6.66 6.81
C ALA A 20 2.52 7.91 7.37
N LEU A 21 1.60 7.73 8.32
CA LEU A 21 0.93 8.85 9.00
C LEU A 21 1.92 9.70 9.78
N TRP A 22 2.83 9.07 10.49
CA TRP A 22 3.89 9.77 11.22
C TRP A 22 4.77 10.59 10.27
N LEU A 23 5.20 9.99 9.17
CA LEU A 23 6.01 10.68 8.16
C LEU A 23 5.27 11.84 7.50
N ALA A 24 4.04 11.62 7.06
CA ALA A 24 3.23 12.64 6.42
C ALA A 24 3.04 13.84 7.34
N LYS A 25 2.74 13.58 8.61
CA LYS A 25 2.58 14.63 9.62
C LYS A 25 3.87 15.37 9.88
N ALA A 26 4.98 14.66 10.05
CA ALA A 26 6.29 15.26 10.31
C ALA A 26 6.79 16.10 9.13
N ALA A 27 6.52 15.66 7.89
CA ALA A 27 6.94 16.35 6.68
C ALA A 27 5.96 17.43 6.22
N GLY A 28 4.76 17.49 6.78
CA GLY A 28 3.70 18.39 6.32
C GLY A 28 3.19 18.01 4.94
N GLU A 29 3.19 16.73 4.62
CA GLU A 29 2.75 16.18 3.34
C GLU A 29 1.42 15.44 3.49
N ARG A 30 0.70 15.30 2.37
CA ARG A 30 -0.49 14.47 2.34
C ARG A 30 -0.13 12.99 2.21
N LEU A 31 -1.07 12.12 2.57
CA LEU A 31 -0.96 10.69 2.40
C LEU A 31 -1.79 10.26 1.17
N VAL A 32 -1.22 9.40 0.35
CA VAL A 32 -1.94 8.74 -0.75
C VAL A 32 -1.99 7.24 -0.43
N VAL A 33 -3.19 6.72 -0.20
CA VAL A 33 -3.39 5.29 0.10
C VAL A 33 -3.75 4.57 -1.19
N VAL A 34 -2.97 3.57 -1.54
CA VAL A 34 -3.10 2.85 -2.81
C VAL A 34 -3.42 1.38 -2.58
N TYR A 35 -4.42 0.88 -3.30
CA TYR A 35 -4.74 -0.53 -3.37
C TYR A 35 -4.80 -0.97 -4.83
N GLY A 36 -3.97 -1.94 -5.21
CA GLY A 36 -3.98 -2.52 -6.55
C GLY A 36 -4.97 -3.68 -6.62
N THR A 37 -5.89 -3.63 -7.58
CA THR A 37 -6.98 -4.61 -7.69
C THR A 37 -6.77 -5.68 -8.75
N ALA A 38 -5.72 -5.60 -9.57
CA ALA A 38 -5.49 -6.60 -10.61
C ALA A 38 -4.94 -7.90 -9.99
N PRO A 39 -5.63 -9.03 -10.20
CA PRO A 39 -5.14 -10.31 -9.69
C PRO A 39 -3.93 -10.79 -10.49
N PRO A 40 -2.97 -11.48 -9.85
CA PRO A 40 -1.82 -12.03 -10.56
C PRO A 40 -2.23 -13.20 -11.45
N GLY A 41 -1.83 -13.19 -12.71
CA GLY A 41 -1.83 -14.35 -13.59
C GLY A 41 -3.15 -14.85 -14.15
N SER A 42 -4.30 -14.23 -13.83
CA SER A 42 -5.59 -14.64 -14.38
C SER A 42 -5.95 -13.83 -15.62
N MET A 43 -6.71 -14.45 -16.53
CA MET A 43 -7.19 -13.81 -17.77
C MET A 43 -8.68 -14.14 -17.97
N GLY A 44 -9.39 -13.27 -18.69
CA GLY A 44 -10.78 -13.48 -19.05
C GLY A 44 -11.77 -13.22 -17.91
N GLU A 45 -12.87 -13.98 -17.86
CA GLU A 45 -13.94 -13.79 -16.87
C GLU A 45 -13.51 -14.06 -15.44
N GLU A 46 -12.63 -15.03 -15.22
CA GLU A 46 -12.09 -15.31 -13.89
C GLU A 46 -11.31 -14.12 -13.35
N ALA A 47 -10.50 -13.47 -14.20
CA ALA A 47 -9.77 -12.28 -13.83
C ALA A 47 -10.71 -11.14 -13.46
N ARG A 48 -11.78 -10.94 -14.24
CA ARG A 48 -12.77 -9.88 -13.96
C ARG A 48 -13.53 -10.13 -12.67
N THR A 49 -13.93 -11.38 -12.42
CA THR A 49 -14.64 -11.76 -11.20
C THR A 49 -13.73 -11.55 -9.98
N HIS A 50 -12.49 -11.99 -10.09
CA HIS A 50 -11.50 -11.83 -9.03
C HIS A 50 -11.20 -10.35 -8.77
N GLU A 51 -11.04 -9.56 -9.83
CA GLU A 51 -10.82 -8.12 -9.70
C GLU A 51 -12.01 -7.43 -9.04
N ALA A 52 -13.24 -7.81 -9.36
CA ALA A 52 -14.44 -7.27 -8.72
C ALA A 52 -14.43 -7.52 -7.21
N VAL A 53 -14.03 -8.73 -6.78
CA VAL A 53 -13.87 -9.06 -5.36
C VAL A 53 -12.77 -8.23 -4.73
N LEU A 54 -11.63 -8.10 -5.38
CA LEU A 54 -10.52 -7.28 -4.88
C LEU A 54 -10.89 -5.81 -4.76
N ARG A 55 -11.69 -5.27 -5.70
CA ARG A 55 -12.18 -3.90 -5.59
C ARG A 55 -13.08 -3.70 -4.37
N GLN A 56 -13.91 -4.67 -4.07
CA GLN A 56 -14.79 -4.61 -2.89
C GLN A 56 -13.99 -4.70 -1.59
N VAL A 57 -13.06 -5.63 -1.51
CA VAL A 57 -12.15 -5.79 -0.37
C VAL A 57 -11.28 -4.56 -0.21
N GLY A 58 -10.70 -4.07 -1.31
CA GLY A 58 -9.84 -2.89 -1.31
C GLY A 58 -10.57 -1.62 -0.90
N GLY A 59 -11.82 -1.46 -1.35
CA GLY A 59 -12.67 -0.34 -0.94
C GLY A 59 -12.88 -0.29 0.56
N THR A 60 -13.13 -1.44 1.19
CA THR A 60 -13.26 -1.55 2.65
C THR A 60 -11.94 -1.24 3.35
N ALA A 61 -10.84 -1.81 2.86
CA ALA A 61 -9.51 -1.56 3.41
C ALA A 61 -9.16 -0.07 3.37
N ILE A 62 -9.38 0.56 2.25
CA ILE A 62 -9.14 2.00 2.06
C ILE A 62 -9.98 2.84 3.03
N GLN A 63 -11.24 2.49 3.26
CA GLN A 63 -12.09 3.21 4.21
C GLN A 63 -11.53 3.12 5.64
N HIS A 64 -11.01 1.99 6.04
CA HIS A 64 -10.37 1.83 7.36
C HIS A 64 -9.11 2.71 7.48
N ALA A 65 -8.28 2.73 6.44
CA ALA A 65 -7.08 3.58 6.41
C ALA A 65 -7.45 5.06 6.44
N LEU A 66 -8.48 5.45 5.69
CA LEU A 66 -8.96 6.83 5.67
C LEU A 66 -9.45 7.30 7.03
N ALA A 67 -10.18 6.44 7.75
CA ALA A 67 -10.67 6.75 9.08
C ALA A 67 -9.51 7.00 10.07
N GLU A 68 -8.47 6.18 10.01
CA GLU A 68 -7.28 6.38 10.85
C GLU A 68 -6.53 7.66 10.50
N ALA A 69 -6.42 7.97 9.20
CA ALA A 69 -5.78 9.19 8.74
C ALA A 69 -6.54 10.45 9.18
N GLU A 70 -7.85 10.43 9.10
CA GLU A 70 -8.70 11.53 9.59
C GLU A 70 -8.52 11.73 11.09
N ALA A 71 -8.50 10.65 11.86
CA ALA A 71 -8.27 10.72 13.30
C ALA A 71 -6.89 11.29 13.64
N ALA A 72 -5.90 11.05 12.79
CA ALA A 72 -4.54 11.59 12.94
C ALA A 72 -4.41 13.04 12.41
N GLY A 73 -5.42 13.57 11.73
CA GLY A 73 -5.39 14.91 11.16
C GLY A 73 -4.51 15.02 9.91
N VAL A 74 -4.36 13.94 9.16
CA VAL A 74 -3.55 13.91 7.93
C VAL A 74 -4.46 13.99 6.71
N GLU A 75 -4.21 14.97 5.84
CA GLU A 75 -4.89 15.06 4.55
C GLU A 75 -4.58 13.81 3.72
N THR A 76 -5.62 13.12 3.24
CA THR A 76 -5.48 11.81 2.62
C THR A 76 -6.27 11.71 1.32
N VAL A 77 -5.63 11.15 0.31
CA VAL A 77 -6.23 10.77 -0.97
C VAL A 77 -6.19 9.24 -1.05
N THR A 78 -7.23 8.65 -1.61
CA THR A 78 -7.32 7.20 -1.77
C THR A 78 -7.41 6.84 -3.24
N GLU A 79 -6.65 5.81 -3.64
CA GLU A 79 -6.58 5.36 -5.04
C GLU A 79 -6.77 3.84 -5.11
N LEU A 80 -7.85 3.45 -5.77
CA LEU A 80 -8.15 2.06 -6.08
C LEU A 80 -7.81 1.84 -7.55
N VAL A 81 -6.72 1.15 -7.82
CA VAL A 81 -6.12 1.08 -9.17
C VAL A 81 -6.24 -0.31 -9.76
N SER A 82 -6.73 -0.39 -11.00
CA SER A 82 -6.82 -1.66 -11.76
C SER A 82 -5.43 -2.06 -12.28
N ALA A 83 -4.53 -2.36 -11.37
CA ALA A 83 -3.16 -2.77 -11.64
C ALA A 83 -2.67 -3.65 -10.50
N ARG A 84 -1.56 -4.35 -10.71
CA ARG A 84 -0.89 -5.08 -9.64
C ARG A 84 -0.33 -4.10 -8.62
N PRO A 85 -0.16 -4.50 -7.35
CA PRO A 85 0.27 -3.57 -6.29
C PRO A 85 1.53 -2.77 -6.63
N VAL A 86 2.56 -3.40 -7.17
CA VAL A 86 3.80 -2.68 -7.53
C VAL A 86 3.55 -1.63 -8.61
N ASP A 87 2.84 -2.02 -9.67
CA ASP A 87 2.55 -1.13 -10.79
C ASP A 87 1.64 0.03 -10.35
N ALA A 88 0.64 -0.27 -9.51
CA ALA A 88 -0.23 0.74 -8.94
C ALA A 88 0.56 1.75 -8.09
N LEU A 89 1.47 1.27 -7.27
CA LEU A 89 2.29 2.13 -6.41
C LEU A 89 3.22 3.03 -7.22
N LEU A 90 3.88 2.48 -8.24
CA LEU A 90 4.78 3.26 -9.09
C LEU A 90 4.02 4.32 -9.91
N GLU A 91 2.86 3.95 -10.42
CA GLU A 91 1.99 4.87 -11.15
C GLU A 91 1.51 6.02 -10.26
N GLN A 92 1.03 5.69 -9.07
CA GLN A 92 0.53 6.71 -8.14
C GLN A 92 1.65 7.55 -7.52
N ALA A 93 2.84 6.98 -7.36
CA ALA A 93 4.01 7.75 -6.94
C ALA A 93 4.37 8.83 -7.95
N GLU A 94 4.30 8.51 -9.23
CA GLU A 94 4.49 9.49 -10.32
C GLU A 94 3.38 10.55 -10.31
N ALA A 95 2.13 10.10 -10.30
CA ALA A 95 0.95 10.98 -10.39
C ALA A 95 0.85 11.97 -9.22
N HIS A 96 1.28 11.57 -8.04
CA HIS A 96 1.16 12.36 -6.81
C HIS A 96 2.47 12.99 -6.33
N ASP A 97 3.51 12.96 -7.15
CA ASP A 97 4.82 13.51 -6.80
C ASP A 97 5.31 13.00 -5.43
N ALA A 98 5.51 11.70 -5.35
CA ALA A 98 5.88 11.05 -4.09
C ALA A 98 7.25 11.49 -3.57
N SER A 99 7.35 11.66 -2.26
CA SER A 99 8.63 11.79 -1.56
C SER A 99 9.16 10.43 -1.13
N VAL A 100 8.24 9.50 -0.83
CA VAL A 100 8.56 8.15 -0.37
C VAL A 100 7.38 7.22 -0.65
N ILE A 101 7.69 5.96 -0.92
CA ILE A 101 6.69 4.87 -0.97
C ILE A 101 6.84 4.05 0.30
N VAL A 102 5.74 3.82 1.03
CA VAL A 102 5.73 3.05 2.27
C VAL A 102 4.95 1.77 2.06
N VAL A 103 5.51 0.65 2.43
CA VAL A 103 4.87 -0.68 2.35
C VAL A 103 5.25 -1.51 3.56
N GLY A 104 4.42 -2.51 3.87
CA GLY A 104 4.80 -3.55 4.83
C GLY A 104 5.85 -4.48 4.22
N THR A 105 6.60 -5.17 5.06
CA THR A 105 7.58 -6.17 4.60
C THR A 105 6.89 -7.46 4.13
N TRP A 106 5.67 -7.72 4.64
CA TRP A 106 4.85 -8.89 4.33
C TRP A 106 3.43 -8.46 4.03
N GLY A 107 2.81 -9.08 3.03
CA GLY A 107 1.37 -9.01 2.83
C GLY A 107 0.64 -10.00 3.75
N GLU A 108 -0.44 -10.59 3.26
CA GLU A 108 -1.23 -11.56 4.02
C GLU A 108 -0.54 -12.92 4.18
N SER A 109 0.51 -13.19 3.42
CA SER A 109 1.22 -14.45 3.50
C SER A 109 2.13 -14.48 4.73
N PRO A 110 1.98 -15.51 5.61
CA PRO A 110 2.71 -15.55 6.88
C PRO A 110 4.12 -16.11 6.76
N MET A 111 4.75 -16.03 5.61
CA MET A 111 6.12 -16.52 5.46
C MET A 111 7.07 -15.64 6.27
N ARG A 112 7.25 -16.03 7.51
CA ARG A 112 8.18 -15.39 8.43
C ARG A 112 9.57 -15.97 8.21
N GLY A 113 10.52 -15.11 8.02
CA GLY A 113 11.91 -15.46 7.82
C GLY A 113 12.62 -14.26 7.22
N ALA A 114 13.82 -14.49 6.73
CA ALA A 114 14.65 -13.43 6.16
C ALA A 114 14.19 -12.99 4.76
N ILE A 115 13.04 -13.43 4.28
CA ILE A 115 12.59 -13.16 2.92
C ILE A 115 11.55 -12.03 2.92
N LEU A 116 11.85 -10.97 2.22
CA LEU A 116 10.97 -9.86 1.98
C LEU A 116 9.80 -10.29 1.07
N GLY A 117 8.60 -9.78 1.30
CA GLY A 117 7.45 -10.03 0.43
C GLY A 117 7.70 -9.57 -1.01
N SER A 118 6.90 -10.07 -1.96
CA SER A 118 7.11 -9.77 -3.39
C SER A 118 6.96 -8.30 -3.73
N THR A 119 6.00 -7.60 -3.14
CA THR A 119 5.78 -6.17 -3.40
C THR A 119 6.96 -5.32 -2.94
N PRO A 120 7.42 -5.38 -1.68
CA PRO A 120 8.58 -4.59 -1.27
C PRO A 120 9.86 -5.01 -2.00
N HIS A 121 10.05 -6.30 -2.26
CA HIS A 121 11.22 -6.76 -3.01
C HIS A 121 11.28 -6.14 -4.42
N ARG A 122 10.18 -6.17 -5.15
CA ARG A 122 10.12 -5.59 -6.50
C ARG A 122 10.23 -4.07 -6.48
N LEU A 123 9.62 -3.41 -5.50
CA LEU A 123 9.74 -1.95 -5.36
C LEU A 123 11.18 -1.52 -5.16
N LEU A 124 11.94 -2.23 -4.33
CA LEU A 124 13.35 -1.91 -4.09
C LEU A 124 14.20 -1.97 -5.36
N HIS A 125 13.82 -2.81 -6.33
CA HIS A 125 14.52 -2.94 -7.60
C HIS A 125 14.02 -1.94 -8.66
N LEU A 126 12.74 -1.61 -8.66
CA LEU A 126 12.11 -0.86 -9.75
C LEU A 126 11.86 0.61 -9.42
N SER A 127 11.79 0.97 -8.15
CA SER A 127 11.44 2.33 -7.74
C SER A 127 12.59 3.30 -7.91
N ARG A 128 12.28 4.48 -8.43
CA ARG A 128 13.19 5.64 -8.39
C ARG A 128 12.96 6.51 -7.16
N TRP A 129 11.92 6.22 -6.39
CA TRP A 129 11.64 6.91 -5.12
C TRP A 129 12.18 6.10 -3.95
N PRO A 130 12.52 6.75 -2.83
CA PRO A 130 12.83 6.03 -1.60
C PRO A 130 11.67 5.08 -1.22
N VAL A 131 12.00 3.90 -0.73
CA VAL A 131 11.01 2.92 -0.28
C VAL A 131 11.27 2.60 1.18
N LEU A 132 10.25 2.82 2.02
CA LEU A 132 10.29 2.44 3.43
C LEU A 132 9.51 1.15 3.61
N CYS A 133 10.20 0.09 4.00
CA CYS A 133 9.60 -1.20 4.32
C CYS A 133 9.42 -1.31 5.83
N VAL A 134 8.18 -1.46 6.28
CA VAL A 134 7.85 -1.47 7.70
C VAL A 134 7.53 -2.90 8.14
N PRO A 135 8.26 -3.47 9.10
CA PRO A 135 7.96 -4.81 9.58
C PRO A 135 6.68 -4.83 10.41
N ALA A 136 5.94 -5.92 10.32
CA ALA A 136 4.82 -6.15 11.23
C ALA A 136 5.34 -6.28 12.66
N PRO A 137 4.53 -5.89 13.67
CA PRO A 137 4.91 -6.12 15.05
C PRO A 137 5.17 -7.60 15.31
N ALA A 138 6.13 -7.90 16.17
CA ALA A 138 6.35 -9.28 16.60
C ALA A 138 5.09 -9.81 17.29
N PRO A 139 4.71 -11.08 17.08
CA PRO A 139 3.58 -11.66 17.80
C PRO A 139 3.89 -11.67 19.30
N ALA A 140 2.85 -11.34 20.07
CA ALA A 140 2.94 -11.34 21.52
C ALA A 140 3.17 -12.77 22.06
#